data_299195f4d72dbe56695ececd95e4c1f1
#
_entry.id   299195f4d72dbe56695ececd95e4c1f1
#
_cell.length_a   1.000
_cell.length_b   1.000
_cell.length_c   1.000
_cell.angle_alpha   90.00
_cell.angle_beta   90.00
_cell.angle_gamma   90.00
#
_symmetry.space_group_name_H-M   'P 1'
#
loop_
_entity.id
_entity.type
_entity.pdbx_description
1 polymer ?
#
loop_
_entity_poly.entity_id
_entity_poly.type
_entity_poly.pdbx_seq_one_letter_code
_entity_poly.pdbx_strand_id
1 'polypeptide(L)'
;EEMVDWLTACIRADELEQVYPVREILIQFREILKSLTGKEKGKVAMEVMNKVSSSRDHFEAAERIANVLTAVKAEKMIEIFDVIKNHMDELGYSKYLIHEAYKDEAIRYYEKNSFSWPSLNYNIPAAGPEIENQIALRFEIGRQLYFGIVPWDPVEKKNSNPKSRDGNIEKYVRDNLMLIEDSKNLYWYWLRYMVEDIDFR
;
A
#
# COMPACT_ATOMS: atom_id res chain seq x y z
N GLU A 1 -25.49 -10.95 1.24
CA GLU A 1 -26.53 -11.11 0.22
C GLU A 1 -27.90 -10.77 0.79
N GLU A 2 -28.37 -11.44 1.81
CA GLU A 2 -29.65 -11.23 2.47
C GLU A 2 -29.92 -9.78 2.90
N MET A 3 -28.91 -9.05 3.40
CA MET A 3 -29.06 -7.65 3.82
C MET A 3 -29.29 -6.70 2.65
N VAL A 4 -28.64 -6.91 1.49
CA VAL A 4 -28.85 -6.11 0.28
C VAL A 4 -30.25 -6.36 -0.29
N ASP A 5 -30.70 -7.61 -0.26
CA ASP A 5 -32.03 -8.00 -0.74
C ASP A 5 -33.12 -7.45 0.18
N TRP A 6 -32.91 -7.51 1.49
CA TRP A 6 -33.79 -6.90 2.49
C TRP A 6 -33.89 -5.37 2.33
N LEU A 7 -32.72 -4.65 2.18
CA LEU A 7 -32.74 -3.22 1.92
C LEU A 7 -33.45 -2.86 0.61
N THR A 8 -33.29 -3.68 -0.40
CA THR A 8 -33.99 -3.49 -1.68
C THR A 8 -35.51 -3.62 -1.54
N ALA A 9 -35.95 -4.56 -0.72
CA ALA A 9 -37.38 -4.71 -0.38
C ALA A 9 -37.91 -3.50 0.42
N CYS A 10 -37.16 -3.04 1.42
CA CYS A 10 -37.49 -1.84 2.20
C CYS A 10 -37.62 -0.58 1.31
N ILE A 11 -36.69 -0.35 0.40
CA ILE A 11 -36.69 0.82 -0.50
C ILE A 11 -37.91 0.83 -1.44
N ARG A 12 -38.44 -0.35 -1.75
CA ARG A 12 -39.63 -0.52 -2.61
C ARG A 12 -40.93 -0.45 -1.87
N ALA A 13 -40.93 -0.41 -0.54
CA ALA A 13 -42.17 -0.34 0.24
C ALA A 13 -42.81 1.03 0.08
N ASP A 14 -44.09 1.05 -0.23
CA ASP A 14 -44.88 2.28 -0.50
C ASP A 14 -44.87 3.27 0.67
N GLU A 15 -44.70 2.77 1.90
CA GLU A 15 -44.60 3.56 3.13
C GLU A 15 -43.37 4.47 3.16
N LEU A 16 -42.27 4.11 2.46
CA LEU A 16 -41.06 4.90 2.38
C LEU A 16 -41.07 5.93 1.24
N GLU A 17 -42.00 5.87 0.31
CA GLU A 17 -42.14 6.88 -0.73
C GLU A 17 -42.44 8.28 -0.16
N GLN A 18 -43.12 8.30 0.98
CA GLN A 18 -43.51 9.55 1.66
C GLN A 18 -42.42 10.11 2.58
N VAL A 19 -41.31 9.36 2.83
CA VAL A 19 -40.23 9.76 3.74
C VAL A 19 -38.89 9.86 2.94
N TYR A 20 -38.84 10.80 2.01
CA TYR A 20 -37.74 10.98 1.09
C TYR A 20 -36.34 10.93 1.72
N PRO A 21 -36.04 11.60 2.87
CA PRO A 21 -34.70 11.54 3.46
C PRO A 21 -34.29 10.13 3.93
N VAL A 22 -35.25 9.35 4.46
CA VAL A 22 -34.97 7.98 4.93
C VAL A 22 -34.72 7.03 3.76
N ARG A 23 -35.53 7.18 2.71
CA ARG A 23 -35.37 6.38 1.48
C ARG A 23 -34.00 6.64 0.84
N GLU A 24 -33.55 7.87 0.77
CA GLU A 24 -32.24 8.24 0.20
C GLU A 24 -31.08 7.62 1.02
N ILE A 25 -31.15 7.69 2.34
CA ILE A 25 -30.15 7.06 3.23
C ILE A 25 -30.09 5.54 3.00
N LEU A 26 -31.23 4.87 2.87
CA LEU A 26 -31.28 3.43 2.61
C LEU A 26 -30.71 3.06 1.23
N ILE A 27 -30.93 3.91 0.22
CA ILE A 27 -30.33 3.73 -1.11
C ILE A 27 -28.80 3.83 -1.01
N GLN A 28 -28.28 4.88 -0.38
CA GLN A 28 -26.84 5.07 -0.23
C GLN A 28 -26.20 3.93 0.58
N PHE A 29 -26.84 3.50 1.66
CA PHE A 29 -26.34 2.39 2.46
C PHE A 29 -26.32 1.06 1.69
N ARG A 30 -27.35 0.78 0.89
CA ARG A 30 -27.38 -0.38 -0.01
C ARG A 30 -26.24 -0.34 -1.03
N GLU A 31 -25.96 0.80 -1.65
CA GLU A 31 -24.88 0.93 -2.63
C GLU A 31 -23.49 0.73 -1.97
N ILE A 32 -23.30 1.25 -0.75
CA ILE A 32 -22.10 0.97 0.04
C ILE A 32 -21.95 -0.54 0.30
N LEU A 33 -23.01 -1.22 0.73
CA LEU A 33 -22.97 -2.67 0.96
C LEU A 33 -22.70 -3.47 -0.32
N LYS A 34 -23.26 -3.08 -1.46
CA LYS A 34 -22.94 -3.71 -2.75
C LYS A 34 -21.46 -3.54 -3.11
N SER A 35 -20.91 -2.34 -2.91
CA SER A 35 -19.49 -2.07 -3.13
C SER A 35 -18.61 -2.93 -2.21
N LEU A 36 -18.92 -2.98 -0.91
CA LEU A 36 -18.18 -3.79 0.07
C LEU A 36 -18.28 -5.30 -0.18
N THR A 37 -19.44 -5.78 -0.66
CA THR A 37 -19.63 -7.22 -0.94
C THR A 37 -19.08 -7.67 -2.30
N GLY A 38 -18.51 -6.74 -3.10
CA GLY A 38 -17.92 -7.04 -4.39
C GLY A 38 -18.92 -7.39 -5.50
N LYS A 39 -20.25 -7.30 -5.26
CA LYS A 39 -21.29 -7.56 -6.28
C LYS A 39 -21.17 -6.62 -7.48
N GLU A 40 -20.83 -5.34 -7.24
CA GLU A 40 -20.59 -4.40 -8.34
C GLU A 40 -19.29 -4.70 -9.09
N LYS A 41 -18.22 -5.17 -8.40
CA LYS A 41 -16.99 -5.58 -9.07
C LYS A 41 -17.24 -6.70 -10.08
N GLY A 42 -18.07 -7.66 -9.73
CA GLY A 42 -18.47 -8.73 -10.65
C GLY A 42 -19.25 -8.24 -11.86
N LYS A 43 -20.20 -7.32 -11.66
CA LYS A 43 -21.00 -6.73 -12.75
C LYS A 43 -20.12 -5.89 -13.68
N VAL A 44 -19.31 -5.00 -13.13
CA VAL A 44 -18.35 -4.19 -13.91
C VAL A 44 -17.38 -5.08 -14.66
N ALA A 45 -16.83 -6.11 -14.03
CA ALA A 45 -15.95 -7.06 -14.69
C ALA A 45 -16.62 -7.77 -15.86
N MET A 46 -17.88 -8.20 -15.72
CA MET A 46 -18.66 -8.80 -16.82
C MET A 46 -18.93 -7.80 -17.94
N GLU A 47 -19.31 -6.56 -17.63
CA GLU A 47 -19.52 -5.50 -18.61
C GLU A 47 -18.24 -5.20 -19.41
N VAL A 48 -17.12 -5.08 -18.72
CA VAL A 48 -15.79 -4.90 -19.35
C VAL A 48 -15.45 -6.10 -20.22
N MET A 49 -15.63 -7.33 -19.73
CA MET A 49 -15.35 -8.54 -20.50
C MET A 49 -16.23 -8.63 -21.75
N ASN A 50 -17.52 -8.33 -21.63
CA ASN A 50 -18.44 -8.30 -22.77
C ASN A 50 -18.03 -7.22 -23.80
N LYS A 51 -17.60 -6.06 -23.32
CA LYS A 51 -17.13 -4.97 -24.19
C LYS A 51 -15.86 -5.36 -24.93
N VAL A 52 -14.86 -5.89 -24.21
CA VAL A 52 -13.60 -6.36 -24.79
C VAL A 52 -13.83 -7.46 -25.84
N SER A 53 -14.74 -8.40 -25.57
CA SER A 53 -15.06 -9.51 -26.48
C SER A 53 -15.98 -9.12 -27.63
N SER A 54 -16.52 -7.90 -27.66
CA SER A 54 -17.55 -7.49 -28.64
C SER A 54 -16.98 -7.21 -30.03
N SER A 55 -15.69 -6.93 -30.16
CA SER A 55 -15.01 -6.73 -31.46
C SER A 55 -13.50 -6.94 -31.33
N ARG A 56 -12.85 -7.18 -32.47
CA ARG A 56 -11.40 -7.29 -32.58
C ARG A 56 -10.71 -6.00 -32.12
N ASP A 57 -11.23 -4.84 -32.51
CA ASP A 57 -10.65 -3.54 -32.15
C ASP A 57 -10.68 -3.30 -30.64
N HIS A 58 -11.77 -3.69 -29.95
CA HIS A 58 -11.87 -3.60 -28.49
C HIS A 58 -10.88 -4.54 -27.79
N PHE A 59 -10.70 -5.75 -28.33
CA PHE A 59 -9.73 -6.69 -27.81
C PHE A 59 -8.29 -6.15 -27.94
N GLU A 60 -7.91 -5.69 -29.14
CA GLU A 60 -6.58 -5.11 -29.38
C GLU A 60 -6.34 -3.86 -28.52
N ALA A 61 -7.35 -3.01 -28.31
CA ALA A 61 -7.25 -1.86 -27.42
C ALA A 61 -7.04 -2.28 -25.97
N ALA A 62 -7.78 -3.29 -25.49
CA ALA A 62 -7.62 -3.81 -24.13
C ALA A 62 -6.22 -4.44 -23.93
N GLU A 63 -5.70 -5.16 -24.92
CA GLU A 63 -4.35 -5.72 -24.87
C GLU A 63 -3.28 -4.61 -24.78
N ARG A 64 -3.42 -3.54 -25.59
CA ARG A 64 -2.51 -2.38 -25.52
C ARG A 64 -2.57 -1.70 -24.14
N ILE A 65 -3.76 -1.53 -23.56
CA ILE A 65 -3.94 -0.97 -22.21
C ILE A 65 -3.25 -1.89 -21.19
N ALA A 66 -3.47 -3.20 -21.26
CA ALA A 66 -2.86 -4.15 -20.33
C ALA A 66 -1.33 -4.11 -20.40
N ASN A 67 -0.75 -3.96 -21.57
CA ASN A 67 0.70 -3.90 -21.78
C ASN A 67 1.35 -2.64 -21.19
N VAL A 68 0.64 -1.50 -21.14
CA VAL A 68 1.17 -0.26 -20.55
C VAL A 68 0.80 -0.08 -19.08
N LEU A 69 -0.18 -0.82 -18.58
CA LEU A 69 -0.70 -0.65 -17.21
C LEU A 69 0.38 -0.89 -16.13
N THR A 70 1.25 -1.86 -16.35
CA THR A 70 2.39 -2.17 -15.48
C THR A 70 3.33 -0.97 -15.36
N ALA A 71 3.68 -0.34 -16.47
CA ALA A 71 4.54 0.85 -16.49
C ALA A 71 3.87 2.04 -15.79
N VAL A 72 2.59 2.28 -16.06
CA VAL A 72 1.81 3.35 -15.40
C VAL A 72 1.74 3.14 -13.89
N LYS A 73 1.50 1.92 -13.43
CA LYS A 73 1.50 1.60 -11.98
C LYS A 73 2.88 1.84 -11.35
N ALA A 74 3.95 1.43 -12.02
CA ALA A 74 5.32 1.65 -11.55
C ALA A 74 5.63 3.15 -11.47
N GLU A 75 5.25 3.94 -12.49
CA GLU A 75 5.42 5.39 -12.49
C GLU A 75 4.69 6.06 -11.32
N LYS A 76 3.43 5.70 -11.08
CA LYS A 76 2.66 6.21 -9.92
C LYS A 76 3.28 5.84 -8.58
N MET A 77 3.84 4.66 -8.46
CA MET A 77 4.57 4.26 -7.25
C MET A 77 5.85 5.08 -7.08
N ILE A 78 6.59 5.33 -8.15
CA ILE A 78 7.79 6.18 -8.16
C ILE A 78 7.45 7.60 -7.73
N GLU A 79 6.36 8.20 -8.24
CA GLU A 79 5.90 9.53 -7.84
C GLU A 79 5.69 9.62 -6.31
N ILE A 80 5.13 8.59 -5.68
CA ILE A 80 4.94 8.56 -4.22
C ILE A 80 6.28 8.57 -3.50
N PHE A 81 7.24 7.77 -3.94
CA PHE A 81 8.57 7.76 -3.34
C PHE A 81 9.32 9.07 -3.58
N ASP A 82 9.17 9.70 -4.74
CA ASP A 82 9.75 11.02 -5.02
C ASP A 82 9.18 12.09 -4.07
N VAL A 83 7.88 12.06 -3.76
CA VAL A 83 7.25 12.95 -2.76
C VAL A 83 7.85 12.70 -1.36
N ILE A 84 7.95 11.44 -0.94
CA ILE A 84 8.54 11.09 0.37
C ILE A 84 10.00 11.59 0.43
N LYS A 85 10.78 11.30 -0.60
CA LYS A 85 12.19 11.69 -0.68
C LYS A 85 12.36 13.22 -0.61
N ASN A 86 11.60 13.97 -1.41
CA ASN A 86 11.64 15.42 -1.41
C ASN A 86 11.32 15.98 -0.02
N HIS A 87 10.30 15.44 0.65
CA HIS A 87 9.97 15.86 2.00
C HIS A 87 11.09 15.54 3.01
N MET A 88 11.71 14.38 2.91
CA MET A 88 12.87 14.02 3.74
C MET A 88 14.07 14.95 3.46
N ASP A 89 14.28 15.35 2.21
CA ASP A 89 15.33 16.29 1.82
C ASP A 89 15.06 17.70 2.39
N GLU A 90 13.83 18.19 2.34
CA GLU A 90 13.39 19.45 2.98
C GLU A 90 13.62 19.46 4.49
N LEU A 91 13.44 18.32 5.14
CA LEU A 91 13.72 18.13 6.57
C LEU A 91 15.23 17.98 6.88
N GLY A 92 16.10 18.00 5.88
CA GLY A 92 17.56 17.90 6.02
C GLY A 92 18.08 16.47 6.18
N TYR A 93 17.29 15.47 5.82
CA TYR A 93 17.66 14.05 5.93
C TYR A 93 18.35 13.48 4.70
N SER A 94 18.55 14.24 3.61
CA SER A 94 19.24 13.78 2.38
C SER A 94 20.58 13.13 2.63
N LYS A 95 21.39 13.67 3.56
CA LYS A 95 22.69 13.12 3.94
C LYS A 95 22.64 11.76 4.64
N TYR A 96 21.48 11.33 5.09
CA TYR A 96 21.27 10.06 5.78
C TYR A 96 20.68 8.99 4.85
N LEU A 97 20.40 9.31 3.59
CA LEU A 97 19.93 8.35 2.60
C LEU A 97 21.01 7.30 2.33
N ILE A 98 20.72 6.03 2.59
CA ILE A 98 21.65 4.91 2.46
C ILE A 98 21.31 3.96 1.31
N HIS A 99 20.05 3.94 0.88
CA HIS A 99 19.63 3.10 -0.24
C HIS A 99 18.47 3.73 -1.00
N GLU A 100 18.63 3.85 -2.32
CA GLU A 100 17.68 4.45 -3.24
C GLU A 100 17.53 3.54 -4.48
N ALA A 101 16.81 2.45 -4.35
CA ALA A 101 16.56 1.54 -5.49
C ALA A 101 15.09 1.47 -5.90
N TYR A 102 14.22 2.29 -5.31
CA TYR A 102 12.77 2.20 -5.51
C TYR A 102 12.34 2.32 -6.97
N LYS A 103 13.08 3.06 -7.83
CA LYS A 103 12.72 3.23 -9.25
C LYS A 103 12.79 1.91 -10.00
N ASP A 104 13.92 1.23 -9.90
CA ASP A 104 14.11 -0.07 -10.53
C ASP A 104 13.25 -1.16 -9.86
N GLU A 105 13.10 -1.09 -8.55
CA GLU A 105 12.29 -2.03 -7.78
C GLU A 105 10.79 -1.88 -8.08
N ALA A 106 10.27 -0.67 -8.30
CA ALA A 106 8.88 -0.44 -8.67
C ALA A 106 8.52 -1.09 -10.01
N ILE A 107 9.41 -0.96 -11.00
CA ILE A 107 9.22 -1.61 -12.30
C ILE A 107 9.19 -3.14 -12.13
N ARG A 108 10.19 -3.71 -11.45
CA ARG A 108 10.28 -5.15 -11.20
C ARG A 108 9.10 -5.69 -10.38
N TYR A 109 8.61 -4.92 -9.43
CA TYR A 109 7.47 -5.30 -8.59
C TYR A 109 6.23 -5.60 -9.43
N TYR A 110 5.92 -4.75 -10.41
CA TYR A 110 4.77 -4.95 -11.29
C TYR A 110 5.03 -5.93 -12.43
N GLU A 111 6.27 -6.13 -12.83
CA GLU A 111 6.66 -7.17 -13.80
C GLU A 111 6.64 -8.59 -13.23
N LYS A 112 6.34 -8.75 -11.93
CA LYS A 112 6.31 -10.04 -11.20
C LYS A 112 7.66 -10.80 -11.17
N ASN A 113 8.75 -10.13 -11.44
CA ASN A 113 10.09 -10.73 -11.53
C ASN A 113 10.91 -10.57 -10.23
N SER A 114 10.35 -10.00 -9.17
CA SER A 114 11.10 -9.72 -7.96
C SER A 114 10.26 -9.93 -6.70
N PHE A 115 10.88 -10.52 -5.68
CA PHE A 115 10.38 -10.55 -4.30
C PHE A 115 10.84 -9.32 -3.49
N SER A 116 11.60 -8.39 -4.10
CA SER A 116 12.00 -7.15 -3.46
C SER A 116 10.89 -6.12 -3.58
N TRP A 117 10.55 -5.51 -2.47
CA TRP A 117 9.57 -4.46 -2.40
C TRP A 117 10.24 -3.10 -2.52
N PRO A 118 9.72 -2.19 -3.37
CA PRO A 118 10.29 -0.85 -3.54
C PRO A 118 10.42 -0.12 -2.23
N SER A 119 11.57 0.47 -1.99
CA SER A 119 11.87 1.09 -0.70
C SER A 119 12.88 2.23 -0.75
N LEU A 120 12.76 3.14 0.24
CA LEU A 120 13.74 4.14 0.61
C LEU A 120 14.25 3.84 2.01
N ASN A 121 15.56 3.91 2.23
CA ASN A 121 16.16 3.63 3.51
C ASN A 121 17.08 4.77 3.94
N TYR A 122 16.94 5.19 5.20
CA TYR A 122 17.72 6.26 5.81
C TYR A 122 18.38 5.79 7.09
N ASN A 123 19.62 6.20 7.34
CA ASN A 123 20.25 6.04 8.65
C ASN A 123 19.48 6.83 9.71
N ILE A 124 19.52 6.36 10.94
CA ILE A 124 18.92 7.02 12.09
C ILE A 124 20.05 7.64 12.95
N PRO A 125 20.39 8.94 12.75
CA PRO A 125 21.52 9.55 13.40
C PRO A 125 21.42 9.62 14.93
N ALA A 126 20.18 9.58 15.46
CA ALA A 126 19.95 9.60 16.90
C ALA A 126 20.26 8.26 17.60
N ALA A 127 20.50 7.19 16.84
CA ALA A 127 20.73 5.85 17.40
C ALA A 127 22.12 5.68 18.05
N GLY A 128 23.04 6.63 17.82
CA GLY A 128 24.42 6.54 18.28
C GLY A 128 25.28 5.60 17.40
N PRO A 129 26.63 5.76 17.47
CA PRO A 129 27.54 5.14 16.52
C PRO A 129 27.57 3.61 16.55
N GLU A 130 27.19 3.00 17.66
CA GLU A 130 27.18 1.54 17.80
C GLU A 130 25.95 0.89 17.11
N ILE A 131 24.84 1.64 16.94
CA ILE A 131 23.57 1.13 16.42
C ILE A 131 23.23 1.74 15.07
N GLU A 132 23.72 2.95 14.77
CA GLU A 132 23.40 3.74 13.57
C GLU A 132 23.52 2.93 12.27
N ASN A 133 24.53 2.07 12.17
CA ASN A 133 24.75 1.25 10.97
C ASN A 133 24.04 -0.12 10.99
N GLN A 134 23.31 -0.42 12.05
CA GLN A 134 22.62 -1.71 12.22
C GLN A 134 21.10 -1.61 12.07
N ILE A 135 20.58 -0.39 11.98
CA ILE A 135 19.16 -0.13 11.77
C ILE A 135 18.97 0.96 10.72
N ALA A 136 17.84 0.92 10.04
CA ALA A 136 17.41 1.95 9.10
C ALA A 136 15.95 2.32 9.29
N LEU A 137 15.64 3.60 9.08
CA LEU A 137 14.27 4.04 8.80
C LEU A 137 13.97 3.65 7.34
N ARG A 138 12.95 2.85 7.15
CA ARG A 138 12.54 2.35 5.84
C ARG A 138 11.13 2.78 5.52
N PHE A 139 10.93 3.31 4.33
CA PHE A 139 9.64 3.46 3.67
C PHE A 139 9.54 2.37 2.61
N GLU A 140 8.44 1.64 2.60
CA GLU A 140 8.26 0.49 1.71
C GLU A 140 6.82 0.44 1.19
N ILE A 141 6.67 0.11 -0.09
CA ILE A 141 5.39 -0.19 -0.69
C ILE A 141 5.36 -1.68 -1.04
N GLY A 142 4.52 -2.40 -0.30
CA GLY A 142 4.09 -3.73 -0.66
C GLY A 142 2.65 -3.68 -1.16
N ARG A 143 1.74 -4.35 -0.46
CA ARG A 143 0.30 -4.15 -0.71
C ARG A 143 -0.16 -2.76 -0.29
N GLN A 144 0.43 -2.23 0.77
CA GLN A 144 0.15 -0.91 1.35
C GLN A 144 1.45 -0.15 1.50
N LEU A 145 1.37 1.16 1.69
CA LEU A 145 2.51 1.99 2.05
C LEU A 145 2.69 1.97 3.56
N TYR A 146 3.87 1.59 4.00
CA TYR A 146 4.24 1.58 5.41
C TYR A 146 5.67 2.05 5.60
N PHE A 147 5.97 2.46 6.82
CA PHE A 147 7.31 2.87 7.23
C PHE A 147 7.63 2.30 8.60
N GLY A 148 8.91 2.27 8.93
CA GLY A 148 9.31 1.76 10.22
C GLY A 148 10.81 1.54 10.33
N ILE A 149 11.20 0.82 11.37
CA ILE A 149 12.59 0.52 11.68
C ILE A 149 12.90 -0.93 11.36
N VAL A 150 13.89 -1.09 10.50
CA VAL A 150 14.37 -2.41 10.07
C VAL A 150 15.79 -2.67 10.54
N PRO A 151 16.17 -3.94 10.76
CA PRO A 151 17.57 -4.30 10.85
C PRO A 151 18.24 -4.07 9.49
N TRP A 152 19.42 -3.45 9.50
CA TRP A 152 20.15 -3.07 8.30
C TRP A 152 21.55 -3.68 8.25
N ASP A 153 21.91 -4.21 7.10
CA ASP A 153 23.28 -4.64 6.81
C ASP A 153 23.93 -3.61 5.89
N PRO A 154 24.90 -2.82 6.39
CA PRO A 154 25.53 -1.77 5.60
C PRO A 154 26.46 -2.32 4.49
N VAL A 155 26.92 -3.56 4.62
CA VAL A 155 27.80 -4.23 3.64
C VAL A 155 26.98 -4.70 2.46
N GLU A 156 25.92 -5.45 2.75
CA GLU A 156 25.01 -6.02 1.75
C GLU A 156 23.98 -5.01 1.24
N LYS A 157 23.85 -3.84 1.89
CA LYS A 157 22.87 -2.77 1.60
C LYS A 157 21.44 -3.31 1.51
N LYS A 158 21.08 -4.16 2.44
CA LYS A 158 19.75 -4.79 2.53
C LYS A 158 19.34 -4.99 3.99
N ASN A 159 18.07 -5.37 4.20
CA ASN A 159 17.64 -5.80 5.53
C ASN A 159 18.47 -6.99 5.98
N SER A 160 19.01 -6.93 7.19
CA SER A 160 19.70 -8.07 7.77
C SER A 160 18.73 -9.22 8.01
N ASN A 161 19.27 -10.44 8.02
CA ASN A 161 18.48 -11.64 8.25
C ASN A 161 17.80 -11.58 9.63
N PRO A 162 16.48 -11.75 9.72
CA PRO A 162 15.75 -11.74 10.99
C PRO A 162 16.23 -12.77 12.02
N LYS A 163 16.95 -13.82 11.61
CA LYS A 163 17.57 -14.79 12.53
C LYS A 163 18.75 -14.22 13.32
N SER A 164 19.29 -13.07 12.93
CA SER A 164 20.39 -12.37 13.60
C SER A 164 19.94 -11.15 14.41
N ARG A 165 18.66 -11.09 14.80
CA ARG A 165 18.15 -9.98 15.62
C ARG A 165 18.90 -9.89 16.94
N ASP A 166 19.52 -8.73 17.15
CA ASP A 166 20.14 -8.40 18.42
C ASP A 166 19.06 -7.87 19.39
N GLY A 167 18.86 -8.55 20.51
CA GLY A 167 17.92 -8.14 21.55
C GLY A 167 18.24 -6.80 22.17
N ASN A 168 19.51 -6.36 22.14
CA ASN A 168 19.91 -5.04 22.62
C ASN A 168 19.40 -3.95 21.68
N ILE A 169 19.45 -4.17 20.37
CA ILE A 169 18.92 -3.23 19.36
C ILE A 169 17.40 -3.15 19.51
N GLU A 170 16.70 -4.27 19.65
CA GLU A 170 15.25 -4.28 19.86
C GLU A 170 14.86 -3.51 21.12
N LYS A 171 15.60 -3.71 22.21
CA LYS A 171 15.42 -2.95 23.43
C LYS A 171 15.67 -1.46 23.23
N TYR A 172 16.75 -1.10 22.52
CA TYR A 172 17.07 0.29 22.22
C TYR A 172 15.95 0.97 21.43
N VAL A 173 15.47 0.35 20.36
CA VAL A 173 14.37 0.86 19.52
C VAL A 173 13.13 1.13 20.37
N ARG A 174 12.76 0.18 21.22
CA ARG A 174 11.60 0.31 22.11
C ARG A 174 11.77 1.42 23.14
N ASP A 175 12.93 1.48 23.78
CA ASP A 175 13.13 2.34 24.96
C ASP A 175 13.45 3.80 24.59
N ASN A 176 14.02 4.06 23.38
CA ASN A 176 14.53 5.37 23.00
C ASN A 176 13.77 6.07 21.88
N LEU A 177 13.07 5.34 21.03
CA LEU A 177 12.37 5.94 19.89
C LEU A 177 10.91 6.26 20.18
N MET A 178 10.45 6.09 21.46
CA MET A 178 9.08 6.42 21.92
C MET A 178 7.98 5.91 20.99
N LEU A 179 8.21 4.76 20.37
CA LEU A 179 7.28 4.18 19.41
C LEU A 179 6.13 3.56 20.18
N ILE A 180 4.92 4.08 19.97
CA ILE A 180 3.66 3.51 20.48
C ILE A 180 3.60 2.06 19.99
N GLU A 181 2.92 1.18 20.75
CA GLU A 181 2.75 -0.25 20.41
C GLU A 181 2.08 -0.47 19.04
N ASP A 182 2.83 -0.23 17.98
CA ASP A 182 2.45 -0.58 16.62
C ASP A 182 2.99 -1.98 16.28
N SER A 183 2.53 -2.52 15.18
CA SER A 183 2.83 -3.90 14.80
C SER A 183 4.33 -4.11 14.57
N LYS A 184 4.88 -5.20 15.11
CA LYS A 184 6.21 -5.71 14.79
C LYS A 184 6.08 -7.10 14.15
N ASN A 185 7.03 -7.43 13.29
CA ASN A 185 7.11 -8.76 12.71
C ASN A 185 8.57 -9.23 12.59
N LEU A 186 8.82 -10.37 11.95
CA LEU A 186 10.17 -10.92 11.81
C LEU A 186 11.16 -10.00 11.09
N TYR A 187 10.69 -9.11 10.23
CA TYR A 187 11.52 -8.26 9.36
C TYR A 187 11.66 -6.83 9.86
N TRP A 188 10.81 -6.41 10.83
CA TRP A 188 10.72 -5.05 11.34
C TRP A 188 10.81 -5.04 12.86
N TYR A 189 11.63 -4.15 13.41
CA TYR A 189 11.61 -3.86 14.84
C TYR A 189 10.34 -3.10 15.21
N TRP A 190 9.89 -2.23 14.32
CA TRP A 190 8.66 -1.48 14.43
C TRP A 190 8.19 -1.09 13.03
N LEU A 191 6.89 -1.08 12.79
CA LEU A 191 6.28 -0.60 11.54
C LEU A 191 4.93 0.05 11.79
N ARG A 192 4.59 1.00 10.92
CA ARG A 192 3.29 1.66 10.87
C ARG A 192 2.83 1.82 9.43
N TYR A 193 1.54 1.58 9.20
CA TYR A 193 0.91 1.88 7.92
C TYR A 193 0.68 3.38 7.79
N MET A 194 1.05 3.98 6.65
CA MET A 194 0.80 5.39 6.37
C MET A 194 -0.61 5.62 5.85
N VAL A 195 -1.12 4.67 5.07
CA VAL A 195 -2.46 4.72 4.47
C VAL A 195 -3.04 3.31 4.51
N GLU A 196 -4.13 3.13 5.24
CA GLU A 196 -4.74 1.81 5.44
C GLU A 196 -5.62 1.36 4.26
N ASP A 197 -6.18 2.31 3.50
CA ASP A 197 -7.22 2.05 2.49
C ASP A 197 -6.72 1.96 1.04
N ILE A 198 -5.42 2.15 0.79
CA ILE A 198 -4.86 2.08 -0.56
C ILE A 198 -4.20 0.73 -0.80
N ASP A 199 -4.70 -0.02 -1.80
CA ASP A 199 -4.10 -1.26 -2.30
C ASP A 199 -3.32 -0.98 -3.60
N PHE A 200 -2.01 -1.15 -3.56
CA PHE A 200 -1.08 -0.90 -4.69
C PHE A 200 -0.95 -2.08 -5.66
N ARG A 201 -1.73 -3.14 -5.53
CA ARG A 201 -1.71 -4.33 -6.41
C ARG A 201 -2.46 -4.15 -7.72
#